data_3d1411cdc3cabe12dac0bed75ed30efe
#
_entry.id   3d1411cdc3cabe12dac0bed75ed30efe
#
_cell.length_a   1.000
_cell.length_b   1.000
_cell.length_c   1.000
_cell.angle_alpha   90.00
_cell.angle_beta   90.00
_cell.angle_gamma   90.00
#
_symmetry.space_group_name_H-M   'P 1'
#
loop_
_entity.id
_entity.type
_entity.pdbx_description
1 polymer ?
#
loop_
_entity_poly.entity_id
_entity_poly.type
_entity_poly.pdbx_seq_one_letter_code
_entity_poly.pdbx_strand_id
1 'polypeptide(L)'
;MTEPPRILRREWTTAEGWRATRSGMWAWLIQRAAAVALLLGVALHLVNPFRRGVQAALLALVLLHALLGVRSLLLDFGLPLRWHRPLFVLALVIAGALFVVVWGWRWY
;
A
#
# COMPACT_ATOMS: atom_id res chain seq x y z
N MET A 1 -38.56 -16.35 -12.44
CA MET A 1 -38.36 -14.92 -12.16
C MET A 1 -36.93 -14.67 -11.82
N THR A 2 -36.27 -13.91 -12.65
CA THR A 2 -34.91 -13.48 -12.36
C THR A 2 -34.94 -12.30 -11.41
N GLU A 3 -34.20 -12.38 -10.32
CA GLU A 3 -34.02 -11.24 -9.45
C GLU A 3 -33.35 -10.09 -10.21
N PRO A 4 -33.77 -8.83 -10.00
CA PRO A 4 -33.10 -7.70 -10.62
C PRO A 4 -31.63 -7.67 -10.15
N PRO A 5 -30.68 -7.25 -11.01
CA PRO A 5 -29.29 -7.18 -10.63
C PRO A 5 -29.13 -6.29 -9.40
N ARG A 6 -28.50 -6.83 -8.36
CA ARG A 6 -28.17 -6.03 -7.17
C ARG A 6 -27.12 -5.02 -7.54
N ILE A 7 -27.51 -3.76 -7.54
CA ILE A 7 -26.53 -2.68 -7.63
C ILE A 7 -25.89 -2.56 -6.25
N LEU A 8 -24.67 -3.04 -6.13
CA LEU A 8 -23.90 -2.91 -4.90
C LEU A 8 -23.43 -1.46 -4.75
N ARG A 9 -24.33 -0.62 -4.26
CA ARG A 9 -23.97 0.73 -3.87
C ARG A 9 -23.47 0.72 -2.43
N ARG A 10 -22.27 1.20 -2.25
CA ARG A 10 -21.75 1.42 -0.92
C ARG A 10 -22.40 2.65 -0.31
N GLU A 11 -22.94 2.49 0.89
CA GLU A 11 -23.47 3.59 1.66
C GLU A 11 -22.32 4.28 2.42
N TRP A 12 -21.86 5.39 1.90
CA TRP A 12 -20.76 6.13 2.50
C TRP A 12 -21.13 6.86 3.78
N THR A 13 -22.44 7.03 4.03
CA THR A 13 -22.96 7.79 5.14
C THR A 13 -23.21 6.97 6.41
N THR A 14 -23.11 5.64 6.32
CA THR A 14 -23.38 4.74 7.44
C THR A 14 -22.12 4.03 7.90
N ALA A 15 -22.03 3.77 9.22
CA ALA A 15 -20.94 2.98 9.79
C ALA A 15 -20.95 1.53 9.25
N GLU A 16 -22.15 0.99 8.97
CA GLU A 16 -22.29 -0.35 8.41
C GLU A 16 -21.71 -0.44 6.99
N GLY A 17 -21.92 0.57 6.17
CA GLY A 17 -21.32 0.64 4.83
C GLY A 17 -19.81 0.58 4.88
N TRP A 18 -19.20 1.24 5.82
CA TRP A 18 -17.74 1.21 6.03
C TRP A 18 -17.26 -0.14 6.56
N ARG A 19 -18.01 -0.76 7.49
CA ARG A 19 -17.68 -2.09 8.04
C ARG A 19 -17.80 -3.19 7.00
N ALA A 20 -18.76 -3.06 6.08
CA ALA A 20 -18.95 -4.01 4.99
C ALA A 20 -17.87 -3.90 3.92
N THR A 21 -16.95 -2.95 4.04
CA THR A 21 -15.87 -2.72 3.10
C THR A 21 -14.90 -3.90 3.10
N ARG A 22 -14.68 -4.48 1.92
CA ARG A 22 -13.73 -5.58 1.75
C ARG A 22 -12.30 -5.09 1.92
N SER A 23 -11.42 -5.94 2.45
CA SER A 23 -10.00 -5.64 2.63
C SER A 23 -9.31 -5.17 1.34
N GLY A 24 -9.74 -5.67 0.17
CA GLY A 24 -9.21 -5.25 -1.12
C GLY A 24 -9.43 -3.78 -1.42
N MET A 25 -10.56 -3.22 -1.00
CA MET A 25 -10.81 -1.79 -1.17
C MET A 25 -9.90 -0.94 -0.29
N TRP A 26 -9.66 -1.37 0.95
CA TRP A 26 -8.74 -0.66 1.82
C TRP A 26 -7.31 -0.67 1.27
N ALA A 27 -6.86 -1.82 0.73
CA ALA A 27 -5.57 -1.91 0.07
C ALA A 27 -5.48 -0.96 -1.13
N TRP A 28 -6.54 -0.90 -1.95
CA TRP A 28 -6.62 0.01 -3.09
C TRP A 28 -6.55 1.46 -2.65
N LEU A 29 -7.33 1.82 -1.62
CA LEU A 29 -7.35 3.19 -1.10
C LEU A 29 -6.00 3.60 -0.51
N ILE A 30 -5.39 2.72 0.29
CA ILE A 30 -4.08 2.96 0.89
C ILE A 30 -3.02 3.10 -0.19
N GLN A 31 -3.07 2.29 -1.24
CA GLN A 31 -2.14 2.39 -2.37
C GLN A 31 -2.25 3.75 -3.07
N ARG A 32 -3.48 4.25 -3.28
CA ARG A 32 -3.72 5.56 -3.87
C ARG A 32 -3.25 6.69 -2.97
N ALA A 33 -3.59 6.61 -1.69
CA ALA A 33 -3.14 7.58 -0.69
C ALA A 33 -1.61 7.61 -0.58
N ALA A 34 -0.99 6.43 -0.56
CA ALA A 34 0.48 6.30 -0.53
C ALA A 34 1.13 6.91 -1.79
N ALA A 35 0.50 6.76 -2.96
CA ALA A 35 1.00 7.37 -4.19
C ALA A 35 0.99 8.90 -4.12
N VAL A 36 -0.08 9.49 -3.62
CA VAL A 36 -0.18 10.95 -3.42
C VAL A 36 0.84 11.41 -2.38
N ALA A 37 0.94 10.71 -1.26
CA ALA A 37 1.92 11.02 -0.22
C ALA A 37 3.35 10.88 -0.74
N LEU A 38 3.60 9.91 -1.62
CA LEU A 38 4.91 9.71 -2.26
C LEU A 38 5.28 10.91 -3.15
N LEU A 39 4.33 11.44 -3.92
CA LEU A 39 4.55 12.65 -4.72
C LEU A 39 4.92 13.84 -3.84
N LEU A 40 4.20 14.04 -2.74
CA LEU A 40 4.50 15.10 -1.78
C LEU A 40 5.86 14.85 -1.11
N GLY A 41 6.17 13.62 -0.77
CA GLY A 41 7.45 13.25 -0.17
C GLY A 41 8.63 13.52 -1.10
N VAL A 42 8.48 13.20 -2.38
CA VAL A 42 9.49 13.49 -3.40
C VAL A 42 9.69 15.00 -3.53
N ALA A 43 8.61 15.77 -3.58
CA ALA A 43 8.69 17.21 -3.65
C ALA A 43 9.43 17.83 -2.45
N LEU A 44 9.10 17.37 -1.24
CA LEU A 44 9.79 17.80 -0.01
C LEU A 44 11.25 17.38 0.00
N HIS A 45 11.56 16.18 -0.49
CA HIS A 45 12.94 15.70 -0.60
C HIS A 45 13.77 16.55 -1.57
N LEU A 46 13.18 16.99 -2.66
CA LEU A 46 13.85 17.87 -3.62
C LEU A 46 14.13 19.25 -3.04
N VAL A 47 13.24 19.75 -2.18
CA VAL A 47 13.44 21.04 -1.50
C VAL A 47 14.52 20.95 -0.44
N ASN A 48 14.55 19.87 0.33
CA ASN A 48 15.55 19.66 1.39
C ASN A 48 15.99 18.19 1.45
N PRO A 49 16.95 17.79 0.61
CA PRO A 49 17.37 16.39 0.50
C PRO A 49 18.09 15.84 1.74
N PHE A 50 18.56 16.71 2.62
CA PHE A 50 19.35 16.31 3.80
C PHE A 50 18.51 16.08 5.05
N ARG A 51 17.21 16.33 4.98
CA ARG A 51 16.33 16.16 6.14
C ARG A 51 16.02 14.68 6.37
N ARG A 52 16.50 14.14 7.49
CA ARG A 52 16.37 12.72 7.82
C ARG A 52 14.93 12.25 7.92
N GLY A 53 14.07 13.04 8.55
CA GLY A 53 12.65 12.68 8.69
C GLY A 53 11.98 12.51 7.35
N VAL A 54 12.23 13.40 6.40
CA VAL A 54 11.70 13.32 5.03
C VAL A 54 12.24 12.09 4.31
N GLN A 55 13.53 11.81 4.46
CA GLN A 55 14.16 10.64 3.85
C GLN A 55 13.57 9.34 4.37
N ALA A 56 13.36 9.23 5.70
CA ALA A 56 12.76 8.05 6.31
C ALA A 56 11.32 7.86 5.84
N ALA A 57 10.53 8.92 5.85
CA ALA A 57 9.14 8.90 5.38
C ALA A 57 9.06 8.52 3.90
N LEU A 58 9.93 9.10 3.08
CA LEU A 58 9.98 8.79 1.65
C LEU A 58 10.34 7.33 1.40
N LEU A 59 11.34 6.80 2.10
CA LEU A 59 11.74 5.40 1.99
C LEU A 59 10.60 4.46 2.41
N ALA A 60 9.93 4.76 3.51
CA ALA A 60 8.78 3.98 3.97
C ALA A 60 7.63 4.00 2.94
N LEU A 61 7.35 5.16 2.36
CA LEU A 61 6.30 5.30 1.33
C LEU A 61 6.65 4.56 0.05
N VAL A 62 7.90 4.60 -0.39
CA VAL A 62 8.36 3.84 -1.57
C VAL A 62 8.18 2.35 -1.33
N LEU A 63 8.60 1.85 -0.17
CA LEU A 63 8.48 0.43 0.17
C LEU A 63 7.01 0.00 0.28
N LEU A 64 6.17 0.81 0.91
CA LEU A 64 4.74 0.54 1.01
C LEU A 64 4.07 0.52 -0.36
N HIS A 65 4.36 1.50 -1.20
CA HIS A 65 3.83 1.58 -2.55
C HIS A 65 4.26 0.36 -3.39
N ALA A 66 5.53 -0.02 -3.31
CA ALA A 66 6.07 -1.18 -4.00
C ALA A 66 5.43 -2.48 -3.51
N LEU A 67 5.26 -2.62 -2.19
CA LEU A 67 4.64 -3.79 -1.58
C LEU A 67 3.19 -3.98 -2.06
N LEU A 68 2.40 -2.92 -2.03
CA LEU A 68 1.02 -2.95 -2.49
C LEU A 68 0.94 -3.15 -4.01
N GLY A 69 1.89 -2.61 -4.76
CA GLY A 69 2.00 -2.81 -6.20
C GLY A 69 2.27 -4.27 -6.55
N VAL A 70 3.19 -4.92 -5.84
CA VAL A 70 3.48 -6.35 -6.01
C VAL A 70 2.23 -7.18 -5.71
N ARG A 71 1.51 -6.85 -4.63
CA ARG A 71 0.25 -7.51 -4.30
C ARG A 71 -0.76 -7.40 -5.43
N SER A 72 -0.93 -6.22 -5.99
CA SER A 72 -1.85 -5.99 -7.11
C SER A 72 -1.47 -6.80 -8.34
N LEU A 73 -0.17 -6.83 -8.67
CA LEU A 73 0.34 -7.62 -9.80
C LEU A 73 0.07 -9.13 -9.60
N LEU A 74 0.29 -9.65 -8.41
CA LEU A 74 0.03 -11.05 -8.10
C LEU A 74 -1.45 -11.39 -8.25
N LEU A 75 -2.35 -10.48 -7.86
CA LEU A 75 -3.79 -10.66 -8.06
C LEU A 75 -4.15 -10.64 -9.54
N ASP A 76 -3.55 -9.74 -10.31
CA ASP A 76 -3.81 -9.62 -11.75
C ASP A 76 -3.33 -10.84 -12.53
N PHE A 77 -2.26 -11.49 -12.10
CA PHE A 77 -1.77 -12.73 -12.70
C PHE A 77 -2.57 -13.97 -12.29
N GLY A 78 -3.61 -13.81 -11.45
CA GLY A 78 -4.48 -14.90 -11.07
C GLY A 78 -3.88 -15.89 -10.11
N LEU A 79 -2.94 -15.47 -9.29
CA LEU A 79 -2.31 -16.33 -8.29
C LEU A 79 -3.35 -16.87 -7.31
N PRO A 80 -3.35 -18.20 -6.97
CA PRO A 80 -4.30 -18.74 -6.01
C PRO A 80 -4.25 -18.04 -4.66
N LEU A 81 -5.40 -17.85 -4.03
CA LEU A 81 -5.52 -17.15 -2.73
C LEU A 81 -4.63 -17.74 -1.65
N ARG A 82 -4.38 -19.05 -1.67
CA ARG A 82 -3.51 -19.71 -0.70
C ARG A 82 -2.08 -19.18 -0.69
N TRP A 83 -1.60 -18.63 -1.82
CA TRP A 83 -0.25 -18.11 -1.96
C TRP A 83 -0.13 -16.64 -1.61
N HIS A 84 -1.24 -15.89 -1.57
CA HIS A 84 -1.21 -14.44 -1.32
C HIS A 84 -0.65 -14.12 0.06
N ARG A 85 -1.12 -14.82 1.08
CA ARG A 85 -0.72 -14.55 2.45
C ARG A 85 0.78 -14.80 2.71
N PRO A 86 1.33 -15.99 2.37
CA PRO A 86 2.76 -16.23 2.58
C PRO A 86 3.64 -15.33 1.71
N LEU A 87 3.25 -15.03 0.48
CA LEU A 87 4.00 -14.13 -0.39
C LEU A 87 3.96 -12.70 0.11
N PHE A 88 2.82 -12.24 0.63
CA PHE A 88 2.69 -10.92 1.23
C PHE A 88 3.56 -10.78 2.48
N VAL A 89 3.57 -11.79 3.34
CA VAL A 89 4.43 -11.81 4.53
C VAL A 89 5.90 -11.78 4.14
N LEU A 90 6.29 -12.58 3.13
CA LEU A 90 7.66 -12.58 2.62
C LEU A 90 8.05 -11.20 2.09
N ALA A 91 7.19 -10.58 1.28
CA ALA A 91 7.42 -9.24 0.74
C ALA A 91 7.52 -8.20 1.85
N LEU A 92 6.70 -8.32 2.89
CA LEU A 92 6.73 -7.43 4.05
C LEU A 92 8.05 -7.56 4.81
N VAL A 93 8.54 -8.79 5.01
CA VAL A 93 9.83 -9.05 5.67
C VAL A 93 10.98 -8.46 4.84
N ILE A 94 10.95 -8.65 3.52
CA ILE A 94 11.96 -8.08 2.61
C ILE A 94 11.93 -6.55 2.67
N ALA A 95 10.75 -5.94 2.64
CA ALA A 95 10.59 -4.49 2.71
C ALA A 95 11.13 -3.94 4.05
N GLY A 96 10.81 -4.59 5.16
CA GLY A 96 11.33 -4.22 6.47
C GLY A 96 12.84 -4.34 6.56
N ALA A 97 13.40 -5.42 6.03
CA ALA A 97 14.85 -5.63 5.97
C ALA A 97 15.53 -4.55 5.12
N LEU A 98 14.98 -4.24 3.96
CA LEU A 98 15.50 -3.17 3.10
C LEU A 98 15.45 -1.82 3.80
N PHE A 99 14.37 -1.53 4.51
CA PHE A 99 14.27 -0.29 5.28
C PHE A 99 15.37 -0.19 6.31
N VAL A 100 15.58 -1.25 7.10
CA VAL A 100 16.61 -1.28 8.14
C VAL A 100 18.02 -1.16 7.54
N VAL A 101 18.29 -1.92 6.47
CA VAL A 101 19.62 -1.90 5.82
C VAL A 101 19.90 -0.54 5.20
N VAL A 102 19.00 -0.01 4.40
CA VAL A 102 19.20 1.27 3.72
C VAL A 102 19.27 2.42 4.72
N TRP A 103 18.39 2.43 5.71
CA TRP A 103 18.37 3.46 6.73
C TRP A 103 19.58 3.36 7.65
N GLY A 104 19.93 2.15 8.09
CA GLY A 104 21.09 1.91 8.97
C GLY A 104 22.42 2.14 8.29
N TRP A 105 22.52 1.82 7.01
CA TRP A 105 23.76 2.02 6.23
C TRP A 105 24.17 3.50 6.13
N ARG A 106 23.26 4.40 6.38
CA ARG A 106 23.48 5.85 6.26
C ARG A 106 24.09 6.48 7.50
N TRP A 107 24.53 5.69 8.44
CA TRP A 107 25.11 6.17 9.70
C TRP A 107 26.62 6.48 9.61
N TYR A 108 27.11 6.68 8.45
CA TYR A 108 28.51 7.09 8.20
C TYR A 108 28.64 8.55 7.85
#